data_b3de33b0a7086a1eae425d34860384f4
#
_entry.id   b3de33b0a7086a1eae425d34860384f4
#
_cell.length_a   1.000
_cell.length_b   1.000
_cell.length_c   1.000
_cell.angle_alpha   90.00
_cell.angle_beta   90.00
_cell.angle_gamma   90.00
#
_symmetry.space_group_name_H-M   'P 1'
#
loop_
_entity.id
_entity.type
_entity.pdbx_description
1 polymer ?
#
loop_
_entity_poly.entity_id
_entity_poly.type
_entity_poly.pdbx_seq_one_letter_code
_entity_poly.pdbx_strand_id
1 'polypeptide(L)'
;DKEVRRLTAVSTGGGMIEVISIEGASVSMAGDYYETIIGCTDTDPIVRYLEATIVYDALTIHQGANPFLVLKAQSFPDEMISRELQAMDSVLFIKRIHPVMPVMARKNLEVPFITCDEMLAYNAGKDKSLWELAIDYEAMRGNISAEEVMDKMQSIVRIMGNAIETGLKGTEYKDRILGSQSPRFRDKMKAGALVEGDAGNLMILYVSAIMEVKSSMGVIVAAPTAGSCGALPGALFAAAHALKLPEEELVKAMLS
;
A
#
# COMPACT_ATOMS: atom_id res chain seq x y z
N ASP A 1 -15.39 11.96 -13.60
CA ASP A 1 -15.98 11.52 -12.32
C ASP A 1 -17.40 11.06 -12.56
N LYS A 2 -17.57 9.83 -13.05
CA LYS A 2 -18.87 9.19 -12.99
C LYS A 2 -19.03 8.67 -11.57
N GLU A 3 -20.07 9.14 -10.94
CA GLU A 3 -20.48 8.84 -9.59
C GLU A 3 -20.54 7.34 -9.35
N VAL A 4 -19.79 6.85 -8.40
CA VAL A 4 -19.94 5.48 -7.90
C VAL A 4 -21.29 5.45 -7.18
N ARG A 5 -22.35 4.99 -7.85
CA ARG A 5 -23.73 5.07 -7.33
C ARG A 5 -23.97 4.19 -6.11
N ARG A 6 -23.15 3.18 -5.89
CA ARG A 6 -23.21 2.35 -4.70
C ARG A 6 -21.84 1.74 -4.41
N LEU A 7 -21.19 2.24 -3.39
CA LEU A 7 -20.04 1.62 -2.78
C LEU A 7 -20.53 0.87 -1.55
N THR A 8 -20.43 -0.46 -1.55
CA THR A 8 -20.60 -1.23 -0.33
C THR A 8 -19.22 -1.52 0.20
N ALA A 9 -18.85 -0.82 1.26
CA ALA A 9 -17.57 -1.00 1.92
C ALA A 9 -17.79 -1.80 3.21
N VAL A 10 -17.01 -2.84 3.42
CA VAL A 10 -16.94 -3.58 4.66
C VAL A 10 -15.64 -3.22 5.35
N SER A 11 -15.72 -2.72 6.58
CA SER A 11 -14.55 -2.54 7.41
C SER A 11 -14.10 -3.90 7.92
N THR A 12 -12.91 -4.33 7.52
CA THR A 12 -12.31 -5.60 7.93
C THR A 12 -11.53 -5.49 9.25
N GLY A 13 -11.72 -4.40 10.01
CA GLY A 13 -10.89 -4.07 11.16
C GLY A 13 -9.58 -3.41 10.74
N GLY A 14 -9.03 -2.52 11.57
CA GLY A 14 -7.77 -1.83 11.24
C GLY A 14 -7.82 -0.82 10.10
N GLY A 15 -9.01 -0.43 9.64
CA GLY A 15 -9.19 0.63 8.65
C GLY A 15 -9.07 0.21 7.18
N MET A 16 -9.02 -1.09 6.88
CA MET A 16 -9.17 -1.56 5.50
C MET A 16 -10.62 -1.42 5.03
N ILE A 17 -10.80 -0.92 3.81
CA ILE A 17 -12.08 -0.86 3.13
C ILE A 17 -12.03 -1.83 1.96
N GLU A 18 -12.84 -2.86 2.02
CA GLU A 18 -13.04 -3.77 0.89
C GLU A 18 -14.22 -3.26 0.05
N VAL A 19 -13.97 -3.04 -1.24
CA VAL A 19 -15.03 -2.74 -2.21
C VAL A 19 -15.57 -4.05 -2.73
N ILE A 20 -16.77 -4.41 -2.30
CA ILE A 20 -17.41 -5.68 -2.69
C ILE A 20 -18.38 -5.53 -3.88
N SER A 21 -18.71 -4.32 -4.26
CA SER A 21 -19.49 -4.07 -5.47
C SER A 21 -19.23 -2.68 -6.05
N ILE A 22 -19.23 -2.60 -7.37
CA ILE A 22 -19.23 -1.36 -8.14
C ILE A 22 -20.50 -1.39 -9.00
N GLU A 23 -21.36 -0.38 -8.86
CA GLU A 23 -22.64 -0.29 -9.61
C GLU A 23 -23.51 -1.56 -9.56
N GLY A 24 -23.46 -2.29 -8.45
CA GLY A 24 -24.22 -3.54 -8.24
C GLY A 24 -23.55 -4.81 -8.76
N ALA A 25 -22.43 -4.73 -9.46
CA ALA A 25 -21.61 -5.88 -9.80
C ALA A 25 -20.72 -6.27 -8.62
N SER A 26 -20.70 -7.55 -8.26
CA SER A 26 -19.80 -8.06 -7.23
C SER A 26 -18.36 -8.00 -7.73
N VAL A 27 -17.48 -7.37 -6.96
CA VAL A 27 -16.05 -7.31 -7.22
C VAL A 27 -15.35 -8.11 -6.13
N SER A 28 -14.69 -9.20 -6.51
CA SER A 28 -13.82 -9.94 -5.59
C SER A 28 -12.44 -9.32 -5.66
N MET A 29 -12.03 -8.65 -4.62
CA MET A 29 -10.65 -8.16 -4.48
C MET A 29 -9.83 -9.29 -3.86
N ALA A 30 -9.05 -9.98 -4.66
CA ALA A 30 -8.11 -10.96 -4.15
C ALA A 30 -6.82 -10.27 -3.72
N GLY A 31 -6.40 -10.48 -2.48
CA GLY A 31 -5.30 -9.75 -1.86
C GLY A 31 -3.92 -9.90 -2.52
N ASP A 32 -3.70 -10.95 -3.31
CA ASP A 32 -2.37 -11.32 -3.81
C ASP A 32 -2.09 -10.87 -5.25
N TYR A 33 -3.04 -10.26 -5.94
CA TYR A 33 -2.92 -9.86 -7.33
C TYR A 33 -2.82 -8.36 -7.52
N TYR A 34 -2.08 -7.96 -8.54
CA TYR A 34 -2.19 -6.63 -9.12
C TYR A 34 -3.45 -6.61 -9.99
N GLU A 35 -4.39 -5.77 -9.64
CA GLU A 35 -5.64 -5.67 -10.38
C GLU A 35 -5.68 -4.40 -11.23
N THR A 36 -6.04 -4.56 -12.51
CA THR A 36 -6.29 -3.42 -13.40
C THR A 36 -7.76 -3.43 -13.80
N ILE A 37 -8.48 -2.38 -13.38
CA ILE A 37 -9.88 -2.19 -13.73
C ILE A 37 -9.94 -1.29 -14.97
N ILE A 38 -10.56 -1.78 -16.04
CA ILE A 38 -10.70 -1.08 -17.31
C ILE A 38 -12.20 -0.83 -17.55
N GLY A 39 -12.65 0.40 -17.35
CA GLY A 39 -14.00 0.82 -17.71
C GLY A 39 -14.07 1.09 -19.20
N CYS A 40 -15.12 0.62 -19.88
CA CYS A 40 -15.20 0.67 -21.32
C CYS A 40 -16.64 0.84 -21.83
N THR A 41 -16.75 1.08 -23.12
CA THR A 41 -18.04 1.06 -23.86
C THR A 41 -18.27 -0.28 -24.56
N ASP A 42 -17.17 -0.98 -24.92
CA ASP A 42 -17.17 -2.30 -25.56
C ASP A 42 -16.00 -3.11 -25.01
N THR A 43 -16.28 -4.33 -24.56
CA THR A 43 -15.29 -5.23 -23.96
C THR A 43 -14.46 -6.00 -24.99
N ASP A 44 -15.04 -6.31 -26.15
CA ASP A 44 -14.45 -7.25 -27.12
C ASP A 44 -13.09 -6.82 -27.68
N PRO A 45 -12.88 -5.55 -28.08
CA PRO A 45 -11.56 -5.14 -28.57
C PRO A 45 -10.50 -5.19 -27.49
N ILE A 46 -10.88 -4.91 -26.24
CA ILE A 46 -9.97 -4.89 -25.09
C ILE A 46 -9.57 -6.32 -24.73
N VAL A 47 -10.53 -7.25 -24.69
CA VAL A 47 -10.26 -8.67 -24.40
C VAL A 47 -9.27 -9.24 -25.42
N ARG A 48 -9.55 -9.04 -26.72
CA ARG A 48 -8.65 -9.51 -27.80
C ARG A 48 -7.24 -8.94 -27.69
N TYR A 49 -7.13 -7.67 -27.33
CA TYR A 49 -5.84 -7.03 -27.12
C TYR A 49 -5.10 -7.62 -25.91
N LEU A 50 -5.77 -7.77 -24.76
CA LEU A 50 -5.18 -8.34 -23.56
C LEU A 50 -4.72 -9.78 -23.77
N GLU A 51 -5.54 -10.62 -24.40
CA GLU A 51 -5.20 -12.02 -24.73
C GLU A 51 -3.97 -12.13 -25.65
N ALA A 52 -3.74 -11.15 -26.51
CA ALA A 52 -2.61 -11.14 -27.44
C ALA A 52 -1.32 -10.57 -26.83
N THR A 53 -1.42 -9.77 -25.76
CA THR A 53 -0.28 -8.94 -25.31
C THR A 53 0.18 -9.20 -23.89
N ILE A 54 -0.67 -9.76 -23.03
CA ILE A 54 -0.39 -9.91 -21.60
C ILE A 54 -0.61 -11.36 -21.15
N VAL A 55 0.30 -11.84 -20.30
CA VAL A 55 0.05 -13.04 -19.50
C VAL A 55 -0.66 -12.61 -18.21
N TYR A 56 -1.82 -13.18 -17.93
CA TYR A 56 -2.60 -12.86 -16.74
C TYR A 56 -3.15 -14.12 -16.07
N ASP A 57 -3.46 -14.01 -14.77
CA ASP A 57 -3.99 -15.13 -13.98
C ASP A 57 -5.52 -15.24 -14.13
N ALA A 58 -6.20 -14.11 -14.23
CA ALA A 58 -7.64 -14.07 -14.45
C ALA A 58 -8.09 -12.78 -15.14
N LEU A 59 -9.12 -12.90 -15.97
CA LEU A 59 -9.83 -11.78 -16.58
C LEU A 59 -11.32 -11.94 -16.32
N THR A 60 -11.91 -11.01 -15.58
CA THR A 60 -13.34 -10.99 -15.29
C THR A 60 -13.99 -9.87 -16.10
N ILE A 61 -15.05 -10.22 -16.82
CA ILE A 61 -15.81 -9.29 -17.66
C ILE A 61 -17.16 -9.01 -16.99
N HIS A 62 -17.39 -7.75 -16.65
CA HIS A 62 -18.67 -7.28 -16.12
C HIS A 62 -19.45 -6.58 -17.23
N GLN A 63 -20.54 -7.20 -17.63
CA GLN A 63 -21.48 -6.66 -18.63
C GLN A 63 -22.56 -5.82 -17.95
N GLY A 64 -23.04 -4.79 -18.63
CA GLY A 64 -24.11 -3.92 -18.12
C GLY A 64 -24.15 -2.58 -18.83
N ALA A 65 -24.85 -1.63 -18.24
CA ALA A 65 -24.95 -0.26 -18.79
C ALA A 65 -23.60 0.47 -18.80
N ASN A 66 -22.69 0.09 -17.89
CA ASN A 66 -21.32 0.59 -17.81
C ASN A 66 -20.39 -0.63 -17.69
N PRO A 67 -20.05 -1.30 -18.81
CA PRO A 67 -19.22 -2.48 -18.77
C PRO A 67 -17.79 -2.16 -18.32
N PHE A 68 -17.17 -3.11 -17.63
CA PHE A 68 -15.79 -3.02 -17.23
C PHE A 68 -15.14 -4.40 -17.13
N LEU A 69 -13.81 -4.42 -17.20
CA LEU A 69 -13.00 -5.62 -17.03
C LEU A 69 -12.16 -5.48 -15.76
N VAL A 70 -11.91 -6.60 -15.10
CA VAL A 70 -10.94 -6.72 -14.00
C VAL A 70 -9.88 -7.72 -14.43
N LEU A 71 -8.70 -7.23 -14.72
CA LEU A 71 -7.52 -8.02 -15.05
C LEU A 71 -6.72 -8.27 -13.77
N LYS A 72 -6.45 -9.54 -13.45
CA LYS A 72 -5.60 -9.96 -12.34
C LYS A 72 -4.33 -10.58 -12.86
N ALA A 73 -3.19 -10.08 -12.41
CA ALA A 73 -1.88 -10.55 -12.82
C ALA A 73 -0.83 -10.38 -11.72
N GLN A 74 0.37 -10.91 -11.93
CA GLN A 74 1.50 -10.79 -10.99
C GLN A 74 2.16 -9.41 -11.02
N SER A 75 1.85 -8.60 -12.03
CA SER A 75 2.29 -7.21 -12.17
C SER A 75 1.26 -6.40 -12.93
N PHE A 76 1.33 -5.07 -12.85
CA PHE A 76 0.55 -4.22 -13.76
C PHE A 76 1.04 -4.37 -15.21
N PRO A 77 0.14 -4.13 -16.19
CA PRO A 77 0.56 -3.91 -17.57
C PRO A 77 1.64 -2.84 -17.63
N ASP A 78 2.67 -3.06 -18.44
CA ASP A 78 3.73 -2.08 -18.63
C ASP A 78 3.21 -0.74 -19.19
N GLU A 79 4.10 0.25 -19.26
CA GLU A 79 3.69 1.58 -19.71
C GLU A 79 3.25 1.60 -21.19
N MET A 80 3.85 0.77 -22.04
CA MET A 80 3.51 0.72 -23.45
C MET A 80 2.09 0.16 -23.62
N ILE A 81 1.82 -1.00 -23.04
CA ILE A 81 0.50 -1.63 -23.04
C ILE A 81 -0.55 -0.71 -22.41
N SER A 82 -0.21 -0.06 -21.31
CA SER A 82 -1.13 0.87 -20.62
C SER A 82 -1.49 2.06 -21.50
N ARG A 83 -0.53 2.60 -22.27
CA ARG A 83 -0.77 3.70 -23.23
C ARG A 83 -1.62 3.24 -24.41
N GLU A 84 -1.36 2.06 -24.94
CA GLU A 84 -2.13 1.49 -26.05
C GLU A 84 -3.58 1.21 -25.63
N LEU A 85 -3.79 0.64 -24.44
CA LEU A 85 -5.13 0.47 -23.87
C LEU A 85 -5.85 1.83 -23.69
N GLN A 86 -5.15 2.83 -23.18
CA GLN A 86 -5.70 4.17 -22.96
C GLN A 86 -6.03 4.91 -24.26
N ALA A 87 -5.38 4.55 -25.36
CA ALA A 87 -5.63 5.10 -26.69
C ALA A 87 -6.81 4.45 -27.42
N MET A 88 -7.37 3.36 -26.91
CA MET A 88 -8.53 2.72 -27.51
C MET A 88 -9.81 3.54 -27.29
N ASP A 89 -10.56 3.81 -28.35
CA ASP A 89 -11.83 4.54 -28.30
C ASP A 89 -12.86 3.92 -27.35
N SER A 90 -12.78 2.58 -27.15
CA SER A 90 -13.65 1.83 -26.25
C SER A 90 -13.29 1.99 -24.77
N VAL A 91 -12.10 2.47 -24.41
CA VAL A 91 -11.65 2.61 -23.02
C VAL A 91 -12.04 3.96 -22.45
N LEU A 92 -12.77 3.94 -21.34
CA LEU A 92 -13.22 5.14 -20.64
C LEU A 92 -12.25 5.57 -19.52
N PHE A 93 -11.73 4.57 -18.79
CA PHE A 93 -10.75 4.78 -17.72
C PHE A 93 -9.99 3.50 -17.42
N ILE A 94 -8.79 3.66 -16.86
CA ILE A 94 -8.00 2.56 -16.27
C ILE A 94 -7.71 2.92 -14.82
N LYS A 95 -7.98 1.99 -13.89
CA LYS A 95 -7.61 2.11 -12.48
C LYS A 95 -6.74 0.92 -12.08
N ARG A 96 -5.71 1.18 -11.30
CA ARG A 96 -4.77 0.18 -10.80
C ARG A 96 -5.00 -0.01 -9.31
N ILE A 97 -5.15 -1.25 -8.88
CA ILE A 97 -5.27 -1.64 -7.49
C ILE A 97 -4.06 -2.52 -7.19
N HIS A 98 -3.25 -2.07 -6.26
CA HIS A 98 -2.13 -2.86 -5.78
C HIS A 98 -2.64 -4.04 -4.95
N PRO A 99 -1.90 -5.16 -4.92
CA PRO A 99 -2.20 -6.23 -3.99
C PRO A 99 -2.24 -5.64 -2.58
N VAL A 100 -3.32 -5.91 -1.88
CA VAL A 100 -3.36 -5.66 -0.46
C VAL A 100 -2.45 -6.70 0.16
N MET A 101 -1.39 -6.25 0.80
CA MET A 101 -0.50 -7.12 1.56
C MET A 101 -1.24 -7.56 2.83
N PRO A 102 -1.96 -8.66 2.81
CA PRO A 102 -2.75 -9.01 3.91
C PRO A 102 -2.12 -10.13 4.62
N VAL A 103 -2.46 -9.98 5.54
CA VAL A 103 -2.75 -10.92 6.50
C VAL A 103 -4.08 -11.62 6.24
N MET A 104 -4.07 -12.57 5.40
CA MET A 104 -5.21 -13.46 5.26
C MET A 104 -5.17 -14.47 6.41
N ALA A 105 -6.06 -14.31 7.39
CA ALA A 105 -6.35 -15.38 8.33
C ALA A 105 -6.97 -16.54 7.55
N ARG A 106 -6.22 -17.60 7.30
CA ARG A 106 -6.75 -18.83 6.74
C ARG A 106 -7.34 -19.68 7.86
N LYS A 107 -8.47 -20.35 7.61
CA LYS A 107 -8.98 -21.37 8.54
C LYS A 107 -7.92 -22.44 8.75
N ASN A 108 -7.69 -22.81 10.01
CA ASN A 108 -6.73 -23.84 10.44
C ASN A 108 -5.24 -23.49 10.27
N LEU A 109 -4.87 -22.20 10.31
CA LEU A 109 -3.47 -21.83 10.46
C LEU A 109 -3.05 -21.97 11.92
N GLU A 110 -2.01 -22.73 12.15
CA GLU A 110 -1.28 -22.71 13.39
C GLU A 110 -0.23 -21.60 13.33
N VAL A 111 -0.23 -20.72 14.32
CA VAL A 111 0.81 -19.72 14.52
C VAL A 111 1.65 -20.10 15.72
N PRO A 112 2.93 -19.69 15.79
CA PRO A 112 3.83 -20.17 16.85
C PRO A 112 3.48 -19.61 18.22
N PHE A 113 2.73 -18.50 18.29
CA PHE A 113 2.28 -17.86 19.52
C PHE A 113 1.15 -16.85 19.20
N ILE A 114 0.29 -16.58 20.18
CA ILE A 114 -0.79 -15.56 20.10
C ILE A 114 -0.62 -14.53 21.21
N THR A 115 -0.08 -14.94 22.36
CA THR A 115 0.14 -14.06 23.50
C THR A 115 1.62 -13.79 23.72
N CYS A 116 1.95 -12.73 24.47
CA CYS A 116 3.35 -12.45 24.84
C CYS A 116 3.97 -13.61 25.66
N ASP A 117 3.21 -14.25 26.53
CA ASP A 117 3.70 -15.36 27.32
C ASP A 117 4.07 -16.56 26.43
N GLU A 118 3.24 -16.87 25.44
CA GLU A 118 3.52 -17.89 24.44
C GLU A 118 4.73 -17.52 23.57
N MET A 119 4.87 -16.25 23.20
CA MET A 119 6.03 -15.75 22.44
C MET A 119 7.32 -15.92 23.26
N LEU A 120 7.31 -15.57 24.53
CA LEU A 120 8.46 -15.78 25.42
C LEU A 120 8.79 -17.26 25.59
N ALA A 121 7.78 -18.11 25.76
CA ALA A 121 7.95 -19.55 25.83
C ALA A 121 8.49 -20.13 24.52
N TYR A 122 7.97 -19.69 23.39
CA TYR A 122 8.45 -20.07 22.06
C TYR A 122 9.92 -19.69 21.83
N ASN A 123 10.34 -18.53 22.35
CA ASN A 123 11.70 -18.01 22.23
C ASN A 123 12.69 -18.62 23.24
N ALA A 124 12.21 -19.35 24.25
CA ALA A 124 13.08 -19.94 25.28
C ALA A 124 14.15 -20.85 24.68
N GLY A 125 15.43 -20.49 24.91
CA GLY A 125 16.60 -21.20 24.37
C GLY A 125 16.88 -20.95 22.87
N LYS A 126 16.16 -20.04 22.22
CA LYS A 126 16.40 -19.67 20.81
C LYS A 126 17.11 -18.32 20.66
N ASP A 127 16.98 -17.44 21.66
CA ASP A 127 17.57 -16.10 21.72
C ASP A 127 17.30 -15.23 20.47
N LYS A 128 16.13 -15.42 19.85
CA LYS A 128 15.71 -14.64 18.70
C LYS A 128 15.31 -13.22 19.10
N SER A 129 15.64 -12.26 18.28
CA SER A 129 15.15 -10.88 18.35
C SER A 129 13.67 -10.78 17.95
N LEU A 130 13.02 -9.64 18.26
CA LEU A 130 11.60 -9.44 17.93
C LEU A 130 11.31 -9.56 16.44
N TRP A 131 12.17 -9.00 15.58
CA TRP A 131 11.97 -9.09 14.13
C TRP A 131 12.08 -10.53 13.61
N GLU A 132 12.94 -11.37 14.20
CA GLU A 132 13.04 -12.80 13.84
C GLU A 132 11.81 -13.59 14.30
N LEU A 133 11.26 -13.23 15.47
CA LEU A 133 10.00 -13.82 15.94
C LEU A 133 8.82 -13.40 15.07
N ALA A 134 8.80 -12.14 14.61
CA ALA A 134 7.79 -11.67 13.67
C ALA A 134 7.89 -12.40 12.32
N ILE A 135 9.10 -12.68 11.83
CA ILE A 135 9.29 -13.50 10.63
C ILE A 135 8.73 -14.90 10.82
N ASP A 136 9.05 -15.56 11.94
CA ASP A 136 8.52 -16.91 12.24
C ASP A 136 6.98 -16.88 12.25
N TYR A 137 6.40 -15.87 12.89
CA TYR A 137 4.95 -15.70 12.97
C TYR A 137 4.31 -15.50 11.58
N GLU A 138 4.81 -14.55 10.80
CA GLU A 138 4.26 -14.22 9.49
C GLU A 138 4.49 -15.34 8.47
N ALA A 139 5.63 -16.01 8.52
CA ALA A 139 5.93 -17.16 7.66
C ALA A 139 4.93 -18.30 7.88
N MET A 140 4.67 -18.66 9.15
CA MET A 140 3.69 -19.70 9.48
C MET A 140 2.27 -19.28 9.14
N ARG A 141 1.91 -18.03 9.46
CA ARG A 141 0.60 -17.47 9.20
C ARG A 141 0.28 -17.35 7.71
N GLY A 142 1.25 -16.94 6.91
CA GLY A 142 1.14 -16.79 5.46
C GLY A 142 1.37 -18.07 4.69
N ASN A 143 1.96 -19.10 5.33
CA ASN A 143 2.52 -20.27 4.66
C ASN A 143 3.48 -19.86 3.53
N ILE A 144 4.39 -18.96 3.87
CA ILE A 144 5.42 -18.40 3.00
C ILE A 144 6.80 -18.55 3.63
N SER A 145 7.86 -18.35 2.87
CA SER A 145 9.22 -18.43 3.41
C SER A 145 9.59 -17.18 4.23
N ALA A 146 10.60 -17.31 5.09
CA ALA A 146 11.17 -16.18 5.82
C ALA A 146 11.71 -15.10 4.88
N GLU A 147 12.27 -15.49 3.74
CA GLU A 147 12.75 -14.58 2.70
C GLU A 147 11.61 -13.77 2.09
N GLU A 148 10.49 -14.43 1.76
CA GLU A 148 9.30 -13.73 1.26
C GLU A 148 8.72 -12.74 2.28
N VAL A 149 8.77 -13.04 3.59
CA VAL A 149 8.35 -12.09 4.63
C VAL A 149 9.24 -10.84 4.59
N MET A 150 10.55 -11.02 4.51
CA MET A 150 11.51 -9.92 4.43
C MET A 150 11.29 -9.07 3.17
N ASP A 151 11.13 -9.70 2.00
CA ASP A 151 10.89 -9.01 0.73
C ASP A 151 9.59 -8.20 0.74
N LYS A 152 8.53 -8.78 1.32
CA LYS A 152 7.25 -8.10 1.49
C LYS A 152 7.39 -6.89 2.41
N MET A 153 8.08 -7.02 3.55
CA MET A 153 8.31 -5.89 4.45
C MET A 153 9.20 -4.83 3.81
N GLN A 154 10.23 -5.22 3.08
CA GLN A 154 11.06 -4.27 2.33
C GLN A 154 10.22 -3.48 1.31
N SER A 155 9.31 -4.14 0.61
CA SER A 155 8.38 -3.48 -0.31
C SER A 155 7.48 -2.47 0.41
N ILE A 156 6.97 -2.80 1.60
CA ILE A 156 6.18 -1.90 2.44
C ILE A 156 7.03 -0.68 2.85
N VAL A 157 8.23 -0.90 3.33
CA VAL A 157 9.18 0.17 3.72
C VAL A 157 9.44 1.12 2.55
N ARG A 158 9.65 0.59 1.34
CA ARG A 158 9.84 1.41 0.13
C ARG A 158 8.61 2.23 -0.24
N ILE A 159 7.41 1.68 -0.08
CA ILE A 159 6.16 2.44 -0.28
C ILE A 159 6.07 3.59 0.72
N MET A 160 6.41 3.37 2.00
CA MET A 160 6.46 4.40 3.03
C MET A 160 7.48 5.49 2.69
N GLY A 161 8.69 5.12 2.27
CA GLY A 161 9.73 6.04 1.83
C GLY A 161 9.30 6.89 0.64
N ASN A 162 8.68 6.28 -0.36
CA ASN A 162 8.13 6.97 -1.52
C ASN A 162 7.02 7.96 -1.13
N ALA A 163 6.20 7.64 -0.13
CA ALA A 163 5.20 8.56 0.39
C ALA A 163 5.86 9.80 1.03
N ILE A 164 6.92 9.60 1.83
CA ILE A 164 7.70 10.71 2.40
C ILE A 164 8.26 11.60 1.28
N GLU A 165 8.96 11.01 0.31
CA GLU A 165 9.55 11.77 -0.80
C GLU A 165 8.51 12.55 -1.60
N THR A 166 7.36 11.93 -1.87
CA THR A 166 6.25 12.58 -2.59
C THR A 166 5.73 13.78 -1.80
N GLY A 167 5.49 13.64 -0.51
CA GLY A 167 5.04 14.73 0.34
C GLY A 167 6.05 15.87 0.44
N LEU A 168 7.35 15.54 0.50
CA LEU A 168 8.43 16.53 0.52
C LEU A 168 8.57 17.34 -0.79
N LYS A 169 8.13 16.78 -1.92
CA LYS A 169 8.04 17.51 -3.20
C LYS A 169 6.86 18.47 -3.24
N GLY A 170 5.87 18.24 -2.38
CA GLY A 170 4.61 18.96 -2.34
C GLY A 170 3.47 18.16 -2.96
N THR A 171 2.27 18.41 -2.50
CA THR A 171 1.05 17.76 -2.95
C THR A 171 -0.01 18.77 -3.33
N GLU A 172 -0.79 18.46 -4.36
CA GLU A 172 -1.91 19.28 -4.82
C GLU A 172 -3.17 18.43 -4.95
N TYR A 173 -4.32 19.01 -4.60
CA TYR A 173 -5.64 18.43 -4.86
C TYR A 173 -6.72 19.51 -4.87
N LYS A 174 -7.83 19.23 -5.57
CA LYS A 174 -8.80 20.23 -6.00
C LYS A 174 -9.41 21.05 -4.85
N ASP A 175 -9.77 20.39 -3.75
CA ASP A 175 -10.51 21.02 -2.64
C ASP A 175 -9.61 21.30 -1.43
N ARG A 176 -8.35 21.64 -1.69
CA ARG A 176 -7.38 21.89 -0.64
C ARG A 176 -7.65 23.21 0.08
N ILE A 177 -7.83 23.15 1.41
CA ILE A 177 -8.01 24.32 2.26
C ILE A 177 -6.66 24.91 2.68
N LEU A 178 -5.73 24.06 3.11
CA LEU A 178 -4.38 24.46 3.54
C LEU A 178 -3.36 24.10 2.46
N GLY A 179 -2.47 25.03 2.13
CA GLY A 179 -1.34 24.77 1.24
C GLY A 179 -0.42 23.67 1.77
N SER A 180 0.43 23.09 0.91
CA SER A 180 1.43 22.12 1.31
C SER A 180 2.38 22.71 2.36
N GLN A 181 2.53 22.04 3.49
CA GLN A 181 3.35 22.51 4.62
C GLN A 181 4.75 21.90 4.61
N SER A 182 4.87 20.66 4.17
CA SER A 182 6.12 19.89 4.26
C SER A 182 7.29 20.53 3.51
N PRO A 183 7.16 21.06 2.29
CA PRO A 183 8.25 21.78 1.63
C PRO A 183 8.70 23.02 2.42
N ARG A 184 7.75 23.80 2.93
CA ARG A 184 8.03 25.02 3.70
C ARG A 184 8.69 24.71 5.05
N PHE A 185 8.24 23.64 5.72
CA PHE A 185 8.84 23.17 6.97
C PHE A 185 10.29 22.74 6.73
N ARG A 186 10.54 21.95 5.68
CA ARG A 186 11.88 21.52 5.26
C ARG A 186 12.80 22.73 5.02
N ASP A 187 12.29 23.75 4.31
CA ASP A 187 13.10 24.94 4.01
C ASP A 187 13.45 25.73 5.28
N LYS A 188 12.52 25.85 6.22
CA LYS A 188 12.78 26.46 7.54
C LYS A 188 13.77 25.64 8.36
N MET A 189 13.66 24.31 8.33
CA MET A 189 14.60 23.40 8.99
C MET A 189 16.02 23.60 8.45
N LYS A 190 16.18 23.65 7.12
CA LYS A 190 17.48 23.92 6.46
C LYS A 190 18.05 25.30 6.80
N ALA A 191 17.19 26.29 7.02
CA ALA A 191 17.57 27.64 7.39
C ALA A 191 17.88 27.80 8.90
N GLY A 192 17.79 26.73 9.71
CA GLY A 192 17.95 26.82 11.16
C GLY A 192 16.89 27.67 11.87
N ALA A 193 15.72 27.85 11.26
CA ALA A 193 14.64 28.71 11.74
C ALA A 193 13.56 27.95 12.55
N LEU A 194 13.88 26.77 13.04
CA LEU A 194 13.02 25.94 13.90
C LEU A 194 13.61 25.85 15.31
N VAL A 195 12.82 25.35 16.25
CA VAL A 195 13.28 25.03 17.60
C VAL A 195 14.35 23.93 17.51
N GLU A 196 15.36 24.02 18.37
CA GLU A 196 16.43 23.03 18.44
C GLU A 196 15.88 21.61 18.65
N GLY A 197 16.43 20.65 17.91
CA GLY A 197 16.01 19.25 17.97
C GLY A 197 15.85 18.61 16.60
N ASP A 198 16.96 18.36 15.92
CA ASP A 198 16.97 17.87 14.52
C ASP A 198 16.15 16.60 14.31
N ALA A 199 16.28 15.62 15.21
CA ALA A 199 15.52 14.37 15.11
C ALA A 199 13.99 14.61 15.25
N GLY A 200 13.58 15.46 16.21
CA GLY A 200 12.18 15.82 16.38
C GLY A 200 11.61 16.59 15.20
N ASN A 201 12.36 17.55 14.68
CA ASN A 201 11.96 18.30 13.49
C ASN A 201 11.84 17.38 12.26
N LEU A 202 12.75 16.42 12.12
CA LEU A 202 12.70 15.44 11.05
C LEU A 202 11.48 14.50 11.15
N MET A 203 11.13 14.06 12.36
CA MET A 203 9.91 13.29 12.60
C MET A 203 8.67 14.07 12.19
N ILE A 204 8.54 15.32 12.62
CA ILE A 204 7.42 16.20 12.26
C ILE A 204 7.34 16.39 10.75
N LEU A 205 8.48 16.61 10.11
CA LEU A 205 8.57 16.76 8.66
C LEU A 205 8.06 15.52 7.92
N TYR A 206 8.51 14.33 8.29
CA TYR A 206 8.14 13.09 7.62
C TYR A 206 6.70 12.68 7.89
N VAL A 207 6.23 12.80 9.13
CA VAL A 207 4.81 12.60 9.46
C VAL A 207 3.93 13.53 8.64
N SER A 208 4.27 14.82 8.59
CA SER A 208 3.49 15.81 7.81
C SER A 208 3.49 15.47 6.33
N ALA A 209 4.63 15.08 5.77
CA ALA A 209 4.74 14.68 4.37
C ALA A 209 3.81 13.53 4.01
N ILE A 210 3.81 12.46 4.81
CA ILE A 210 2.93 11.31 4.59
C ILE A 210 1.44 11.70 4.73
N MET A 211 1.10 12.51 5.74
CA MET A 211 -0.28 12.96 5.94
C MET A 211 -0.78 13.84 4.80
N GLU A 212 0.09 14.63 4.18
CA GLU A 212 -0.25 15.40 2.99
C GLU A 212 -0.48 14.50 1.75
N VAL A 213 0.33 13.47 1.58
CA VAL A 213 0.13 12.46 0.53
C VAL A 213 -1.20 11.74 0.72
N LYS A 214 -1.51 11.30 1.95
CA LYS A 214 -2.81 10.73 2.28
C LYS A 214 -3.96 11.67 1.92
N SER A 215 -3.86 12.95 2.31
CA SER A 215 -4.92 13.94 2.05
C SER A 215 -5.11 14.23 0.57
N SER A 216 -4.07 14.03 -0.25
CA SER A 216 -4.12 14.17 -1.71
C SER A 216 -4.50 12.87 -2.44
N MET A 217 -5.02 11.87 -1.74
CA MET A 217 -5.37 10.54 -2.28
C MET A 217 -4.17 9.80 -2.89
N GLY A 218 -2.97 10.09 -2.43
CA GLY A 218 -1.77 9.38 -2.81
C GLY A 218 -1.61 8.04 -2.07
N VAL A 219 -0.62 7.26 -2.48
CA VAL A 219 -0.36 5.94 -1.90
C VAL A 219 0.34 6.08 -0.56
N ILE A 220 -0.24 5.46 0.47
CA ILE A 220 0.33 5.36 1.83
C ILE A 220 0.16 3.93 2.35
N VAL A 221 0.87 3.61 3.40
CA VAL A 221 0.68 2.36 4.14
C VAL A 221 -0.12 2.62 5.41
N ALA A 222 -1.19 1.88 5.64
CA ALA A 222 -1.88 1.88 6.91
C ALA A 222 -1.01 1.17 7.99
N ALA A 223 -0.66 1.88 9.06
CA ALA A 223 0.27 1.36 10.06
C ALA A 223 -0.14 1.74 11.50
N PRO A 224 -0.98 0.98 12.18
CA PRO A 224 -1.83 -0.12 11.69
C PRO A 224 -3.12 0.36 11.02
N THR A 225 -3.45 1.64 11.09
CA THR A 225 -4.66 2.22 10.48
C THR A 225 -4.30 3.34 9.49
N ALA A 226 -5.21 3.65 8.58
CA ALA A 226 -5.05 4.80 7.69
C ALA A 226 -4.92 6.14 8.46
N GLY A 227 -5.48 6.24 9.66
CA GLY A 227 -5.33 7.41 10.54
C GLY A 227 -3.92 7.57 11.09
N SER A 228 -3.24 6.47 11.36
CA SER A 228 -1.88 6.44 11.94
C SER A 228 -0.77 6.20 10.90
N CYS A 229 -1.10 6.27 9.62
CA CYS A 229 -0.15 6.01 8.51
C CYS A 229 1.10 6.90 8.52
N GLY A 230 1.06 8.04 9.17
CA GLY A 230 2.20 8.97 9.24
C GLY A 230 3.09 8.75 10.45
N ALA A 231 2.52 8.41 11.61
CA ALA A 231 3.25 8.42 12.88
C ALA A 231 4.38 7.37 12.93
N LEU A 232 4.05 6.10 12.70
CA LEU A 232 5.03 5.02 12.75
C LEU A 232 6.13 5.18 11.68
N PRO A 233 5.82 5.28 10.37
CA PRO A 233 6.87 5.41 9.37
C PRO A 233 7.63 6.73 9.51
N GLY A 234 6.96 7.84 9.81
CA GLY A 234 7.64 9.12 10.00
C GLY A 234 8.66 9.10 11.14
N ALA A 235 8.34 8.45 12.26
CA ALA A 235 9.25 8.29 13.38
C ALA A 235 10.43 7.36 13.04
N LEU A 236 10.15 6.19 12.44
CA LEU A 236 11.18 5.21 12.11
C LEU A 236 12.14 5.73 11.03
N PHE A 237 11.63 6.33 9.97
CA PHE A 237 12.48 6.92 8.92
C PHE A 237 13.32 8.09 9.46
N ALA A 238 12.76 8.92 10.34
CA ALA A 238 13.53 9.99 10.96
C ALA A 238 14.62 9.45 11.88
N ALA A 239 14.34 8.43 12.67
CA ALA A 239 15.33 7.78 13.52
C ALA A 239 16.44 7.11 12.68
N ALA A 240 16.06 6.35 11.64
CA ALA A 240 17.02 5.72 10.74
C ALA A 240 17.90 6.77 10.04
N HIS A 241 17.35 7.88 9.60
CA HIS A 241 18.10 8.98 9.01
C HIS A 241 19.07 9.60 10.02
N ALA A 242 18.60 9.93 11.22
CA ALA A 242 19.43 10.55 12.27
C ALA A 242 20.59 9.62 12.71
N LEU A 243 20.34 8.33 12.77
CA LEU A 243 21.31 7.30 13.14
C LEU A 243 22.11 6.76 11.95
N LYS A 244 21.82 7.20 10.72
CA LYS A 244 22.44 6.75 9.47
C LYS A 244 22.35 5.23 9.27
N LEU A 245 21.21 4.65 9.60
CA LEU A 245 20.96 3.22 9.46
C LEU A 245 20.65 2.86 8.00
N PRO A 246 21.10 1.68 7.54
CA PRO A 246 20.73 1.17 6.22
C PRO A 246 19.25 0.74 6.18
N GLU A 247 18.71 0.57 4.96
CA GLU A 247 17.32 0.14 4.73
C GLU A 247 17.01 -1.21 5.43
N GLU A 248 17.96 -2.13 5.47
CA GLU A 248 17.80 -3.43 6.13
C GLU A 248 17.45 -3.28 7.61
N GLU A 249 18.11 -2.39 8.33
CA GLU A 249 17.81 -2.13 9.75
C GLU A 249 16.43 -1.47 9.93
N LEU A 250 16.00 -0.66 8.99
CA LEU A 250 14.66 -0.10 8.99
C LEU A 250 13.60 -1.17 8.74
N VAL A 251 13.86 -2.13 7.86
CA VAL A 251 12.99 -3.30 7.64
C VAL A 251 12.86 -4.14 8.90
N LYS A 252 13.97 -4.44 9.59
CA LYS A 252 13.97 -5.16 10.88
C LYS A 252 13.18 -4.40 11.96
N ALA A 253 13.38 -3.07 12.03
CA ALA A 253 12.64 -2.22 12.98
C ALA A 253 11.13 -2.18 12.69
N MET A 254 10.73 -2.30 11.43
CA MET A 254 9.31 -2.39 11.05
C MET A 254 8.68 -3.75 11.38
N LEU A 255 9.48 -4.80 11.45
CA LEU A 255 9.04 -6.14 11.86
C LEU A 255 8.97 -6.30 13.38
N SER A 256 9.72 -5.47 14.14
CA SER A 256 9.75 -5.49 15.62
C SER A 256 8.57 -4.78 16.24
#